data_c63844823f6bc6893ba155c52c1064d9
#
_entry.id   c63844823f6bc6893ba155c52c1064d9
#
_cell.length_a   1.000
_cell.length_b   1.000
_cell.length_c   1.000
_cell.angle_alpha   90.00
_cell.angle_beta   90.00
_cell.angle_gamma   90.00
#
_symmetry.space_group_name_H-M   'P 1'
#
loop_
_entity.id
_entity.type
_entity.pdbx_description
1 polymer ?
#
loop_
_entity_poly.entity_id
_entity_poly.type
_entity_poly.pdbx_seq_one_letter_code
_entity_poly.pdbx_strand_id
1 'polypeptide(L)'
;MNYDLDKFGLSEEELFSPVDNSSLESEKITAPRYSYWHSVFRVFFKKKINIAVLCLLGVILLMTYVYPLFVEYDRFANLMNGATKHLSPGKALQQLGFNIHWILGSGASGQSTFDAVWFGSRISVSLAFICALINLSIGVIVGSVWGFSKKVDVFMMEVYNIIGNIPY
;
A
#
# COMPACT_ATOMS: atom_id res chain seq x y z
N MET A 1 44.56 -31.81 -28.12
CA MET A 1 45.09 -30.97 -27.07
C MET A 1 45.52 -31.92 -25.96
N ASN A 2 46.83 -32.36 -26.01
CA ASN A 2 47.36 -33.27 -25.00
C ASN A 2 47.71 -32.43 -23.76
N TYR A 3 46.96 -32.62 -22.72
CA TYR A 3 47.33 -32.09 -21.43
C TYR A 3 48.44 -32.98 -20.85
N ASP A 4 49.57 -32.36 -20.46
CA ASP A 4 50.68 -33.02 -19.77
C ASP A 4 50.23 -33.42 -18.35
N LEU A 5 49.57 -34.56 -18.25
CA LEU A 5 49.06 -35.13 -16.99
C LEU A 5 50.22 -35.55 -16.05
N ASP A 6 51.41 -35.87 -16.66
CA ASP A 6 52.61 -36.22 -15.91
C ASP A 6 53.14 -35.10 -14.98
N LYS A 7 52.74 -33.84 -15.23
CA LYS A 7 53.16 -32.70 -14.39
C LYS A 7 52.48 -32.64 -13.05
N PHE A 8 51.33 -33.30 -12.92
CA PHE A 8 50.53 -33.28 -11.67
C PHE A 8 50.57 -34.62 -10.91
N GLY A 9 51.27 -35.64 -11.45
CA GLY A 9 51.40 -36.95 -10.80
C GLY A 9 50.09 -37.71 -10.60
N LEU A 10 49.06 -37.39 -11.38
CA LEU A 10 47.74 -37.98 -11.29
C LEU A 10 47.55 -38.99 -12.45
N SER A 11 47.05 -40.18 -12.11
CA SER A 11 46.65 -41.16 -13.11
C SER A 11 45.32 -40.82 -13.74
N GLU A 12 45.08 -41.23 -15.01
CA GLU A 12 43.76 -41.01 -15.66
C GLU A 12 42.58 -41.60 -14.83
N GLU A 13 42.79 -42.68 -14.12
CA GLU A 13 41.75 -43.30 -13.25
C GLU A 13 41.45 -42.47 -12.01
N GLU A 14 42.41 -41.72 -11.47
CA GLU A 14 42.19 -40.80 -10.37
C GLU A 14 41.43 -39.54 -10.76
N LEU A 15 41.60 -39.06 -12.02
CA LEU A 15 40.89 -37.89 -12.55
C LEU A 15 39.39 -38.14 -12.73
N PHE A 16 39.02 -39.39 -13.00
CA PHE A 16 37.62 -39.77 -13.23
C PHE A 16 37.02 -40.56 -12.04
N SER A 17 37.74 -40.65 -10.92
CA SER A 17 37.20 -41.25 -9.71
C SER A 17 36.09 -40.35 -9.13
N PRO A 18 34.94 -40.89 -8.70
CA PRO A 18 33.92 -40.10 -8.05
C PRO A 18 34.52 -39.44 -6.79
N VAL A 19 34.50 -38.13 -6.75
CA VAL A 19 34.92 -37.36 -5.57
C VAL A 19 33.99 -37.74 -4.41
N ASP A 20 34.60 -38.19 -3.29
CA ASP A 20 33.86 -38.49 -2.09
C ASP A 20 33.14 -37.22 -1.60
N ASN A 21 31.81 -37.22 -1.72
CA ASN A 21 30.95 -36.09 -1.34
C ASN A 21 30.96 -35.80 0.17
N SER A 22 31.63 -36.59 0.98
CA SER A 22 31.75 -36.37 2.43
C SER A 22 32.56 -35.11 2.77
N SER A 23 33.45 -34.68 1.87
CA SER A 23 34.29 -33.48 2.06
C SER A 23 33.66 -32.19 1.53
N LEU A 24 32.55 -32.26 0.77
CA LEU A 24 31.83 -31.11 0.23
C LEU A 24 30.84 -30.52 1.27
N GLU A 25 31.31 -30.30 2.49
CA GLU A 25 30.52 -29.56 3.49
C GLU A 25 30.26 -28.08 3.12
N SER A 26 30.98 -27.59 2.12
CA SER A 26 30.87 -26.20 1.67
C SER A 26 29.56 -25.86 0.95
N GLU A 27 28.78 -26.86 0.49
CA GLU A 27 27.51 -26.65 -0.20
C GLU A 27 26.26 -26.84 0.67
N LYS A 28 26.41 -27.20 1.93
CA LYS A 28 25.26 -27.21 2.84
C LYS A 28 24.82 -25.77 3.08
N ILE A 29 23.78 -25.36 2.38
CA ILE A 29 23.07 -24.12 2.66
C ILE A 29 22.53 -24.19 4.09
N THR A 30 23.35 -23.72 5.05
CA THR A 30 23.00 -23.63 6.48
C THR A 30 22.10 -22.43 6.78
N ALA A 31 21.69 -21.68 5.75
CA ALA A 31 20.77 -20.57 5.92
C ALA A 31 19.41 -21.09 6.44
N PRO A 32 18.96 -20.63 7.61
CA PRO A 32 17.68 -21.04 8.14
C PRO A 32 16.57 -20.68 7.14
N ARG A 33 15.69 -21.65 6.84
CA ARG A 33 14.52 -21.43 5.97
C ARG A 33 13.53 -20.52 6.69
N TYR A 34 13.72 -19.23 6.53
CA TYR A 34 12.70 -18.27 6.99
C TYR A 34 11.53 -18.28 6.02
N SER A 35 10.32 -18.41 6.55
CA SER A 35 9.12 -18.12 5.74
C SER A 35 9.21 -16.70 5.19
N TYR A 36 8.91 -16.51 3.90
CA TYR A 36 8.94 -15.21 3.23
C TYR A 36 8.20 -14.14 4.04
N TRP A 37 6.98 -14.43 4.46
CA TRP A 37 6.16 -13.52 5.26
C TRP A 37 6.80 -13.14 6.58
N HIS A 38 7.42 -14.11 7.27
CA HIS A 38 8.12 -13.83 8.54
C HIS A 38 9.28 -12.86 8.34
N SER A 39 10.03 -13.02 7.26
CA SER A 39 11.14 -12.12 6.92
C SER A 39 10.65 -10.71 6.58
N VAL A 40 9.56 -10.60 5.80
CA VAL A 40 8.95 -9.31 5.44
C VAL A 40 8.47 -8.57 6.69
N PHE A 41 7.70 -9.24 7.55
CA PHE A 41 7.22 -8.63 8.80
C PHE A 41 8.37 -8.23 9.73
N ARG A 42 9.38 -9.07 9.87
CA ARG A 42 10.55 -8.76 10.70
C ARG A 42 11.28 -7.51 10.21
N VAL A 43 11.54 -7.40 8.90
CA VAL A 43 12.23 -6.24 8.32
C VAL A 43 11.35 -4.99 8.42
N PHE A 44 10.05 -5.11 8.17
CA PHE A 44 9.10 -4.00 8.26
C PHE A 44 9.02 -3.42 9.67
N PHE A 45 8.84 -4.26 10.69
CA PHE A 45 8.73 -3.82 12.09
C PHE A 45 10.07 -3.47 12.75
N LYS A 46 11.20 -3.78 12.12
CA LYS A 46 12.53 -3.38 12.61
C LYS A 46 12.72 -1.85 12.57
N LYS A 47 12.09 -1.17 11.61
CA LYS A 47 12.19 0.28 11.47
C LYS A 47 11.10 0.98 12.29
N LYS A 48 11.49 1.77 13.29
CA LYS A 48 10.55 2.52 14.15
C LYS A 48 9.63 3.45 13.37
N ILE A 49 10.11 4.03 12.28
CA ILE A 49 9.32 4.92 11.42
C ILE A 49 8.14 4.19 10.76
N ASN A 50 8.33 2.93 10.36
CA ASN A 50 7.26 2.14 9.76
C ASN A 50 6.13 1.86 10.77
N ILE A 51 6.51 1.63 12.03
CA ILE A 51 5.55 1.44 13.12
C ILE A 51 4.78 2.73 13.37
N ALA A 52 5.48 3.88 13.43
CA ALA A 52 4.85 5.18 13.63
C ALA A 52 3.85 5.51 12.51
N VAL A 53 4.24 5.28 11.25
CA VAL A 53 3.34 5.50 10.09
C VAL A 53 2.15 4.54 10.12
N LEU A 54 2.37 3.28 10.48
CA LEU A 54 1.28 2.29 10.60
C LEU A 54 0.29 2.67 11.71
N CYS A 55 0.79 3.12 12.86
CA CYS A 55 -0.05 3.60 13.96
C CYS A 55 -0.86 4.85 13.53
N LEU A 56 -0.22 5.81 12.87
CA LEU A 56 -0.90 7.00 12.35
C LEU A 56 -2.02 6.62 11.37
N LEU A 57 -1.72 5.73 10.41
CA LEU A 57 -2.71 5.21 9.47
C LEU A 57 -3.86 4.51 10.19
N GLY A 58 -3.53 3.68 11.18
CA GLY A 58 -4.53 3.00 12.02
C GLY A 58 -5.46 3.97 12.74
N VAL A 59 -4.92 5.03 13.33
CA VAL A 59 -5.71 6.08 13.99
C VAL A 59 -6.63 6.79 13.00
N ILE A 60 -6.13 7.15 11.83
CA ILE A 60 -6.94 7.80 10.78
C ILE A 60 -8.10 6.89 10.33
N LEU A 61 -7.82 5.62 10.05
CA LEU A 61 -8.86 4.66 9.65
C LEU A 61 -9.88 4.42 10.77
N LEU A 62 -9.42 4.33 12.00
CA LEU A 62 -10.29 4.15 13.17
C LEU A 62 -11.21 5.36 13.34
N MET A 63 -10.67 6.58 13.27
CA MET A 63 -11.48 7.80 13.31
C MET A 63 -12.46 7.88 12.13
N THR A 64 -12.04 7.49 10.92
CA THR A 64 -12.89 7.51 9.73
C THR A 64 -14.10 6.60 9.84
N TYR A 65 -13.96 5.41 10.42
CA TYR A 65 -15.05 4.43 10.46
C TYR A 65 -15.77 4.38 11.81
N VAL A 66 -15.06 4.57 12.92
CA VAL A 66 -15.63 4.44 14.28
C VAL A 66 -16.32 5.74 14.72
N TYR A 67 -15.68 6.88 14.49
CA TYR A 67 -16.23 8.17 14.88
C TYR A 67 -17.66 8.42 14.37
N PRO A 68 -17.98 8.20 13.07
CA PRO A 68 -19.32 8.39 12.53
C PRO A 68 -20.39 7.41 13.05
N LEU A 69 -20.02 6.41 13.86
CA LEU A 69 -20.99 5.50 14.51
C LEU A 69 -21.54 6.07 15.80
N PHE A 70 -20.78 6.96 16.46
CA PHE A 70 -21.13 7.54 17.76
C PHE A 70 -21.64 8.97 17.67
N VAL A 71 -21.47 9.62 16.53
CA VAL A 71 -21.84 11.02 16.34
C VAL A 71 -22.85 11.13 15.20
N GLU A 72 -23.98 11.75 15.47
CA GLU A 72 -24.94 12.14 14.42
C GLU A 72 -24.45 13.42 13.77
N TYR A 73 -24.32 13.41 12.44
CA TYR A 73 -23.93 14.55 11.65
C TYR A 73 -25.03 14.97 10.72
N ASP A 74 -25.61 16.13 11.01
CA ASP A 74 -26.53 16.82 10.10
C ASP A 74 -25.84 18.03 9.48
N ARG A 75 -25.59 17.95 8.17
CA ARG A 75 -24.97 19.03 7.39
C ARG A 75 -25.78 20.31 7.42
N PHE A 76 -27.08 20.23 7.59
CA PHE A 76 -28.01 21.34 7.45
C PHE A 76 -28.63 21.79 8.78
N ALA A 77 -28.31 21.15 9.89
CA ALA A 77 -28.89 21.47 11.21
C ALA A 77 -28.80 22.95 11.58
N ASN A 78 -27.73 23.62 11.19
CA ASN A 78 -27.48 25.03 11.51
C ASN A 78 -27.61 25.98 10.30
N LEU A 79 -28.23 25.53 9.23
CA LEU A 79 -28.32 26.33 7.99
C LEU A 79 -29.01 27.68 8.18
N MET A 80 -30.03 27.74 9.04
CA MET A 80 -30.77 28.94 9.38
C MET A 80 -30.10 29.86 10.38
N ASN A 81 -29.09 29.34 11.12
CA ASN A 81 -28.40 30.10 12.16
C ASN A 81 -27.16 30.81 11.59
N GLY A 82 -27.33 32.09 11.19
CA GLY A 82 -26.25 32.90 10.63
C GLY A 82 -25.08 33.10 11.61
N ALA A 83 -25.33 33.06 12.93
CA ALA A 83 -24.31 33.26 13.95
C ALA A 83 -23.28 32.12 14.03
N THR A 84 -23.62 30.92 13.54
CA THR A 84 -22.73 29.76 13.54
C THR A 84 -21.94 29.56 12.25
N LYS A 85 -22.17 30.39 11.24
CA LYS A 85 -21.51 30.25 9.94
C LYS A 85 -20.12 30.88 9.93
N HIS A 86 -19.20 30.21 9.24
CA HIS A 86 -17.83 30.71 9.00
C HIS A 86 -17.07 31.15 10.26
N LEU A 87 -17.31 30.48 11.38
CA LEU A 87 -16.56 30.78 12.60
C LEU A 87 -15.13 30.20 12.51
N SER A 88 -14.14 31.05 12.80
CA SER A 88 -12.79 30.56 13.01
C SER A 88 -12.71 29.67 14.25
N PRO A 89 -11.73 28.76 14.36
CA PRO A 89 -11.59 27.84 15.50
C PRO A 89 -11.71 28.52 16.88
N GLY A 90 -11.01 29.65 17.07
CA GLY A 90 -11.06 30.40 18.33
C GLY A 90 -12.43 30.98 18.64
N LYS A 91 -13.11 31.56 17.64
CA LYS A 91 -14.47 32.13 17.81
C LYS A 91 -15.50 31.04 18.04
N ALA A 92 -15.38 29.92 17.37
CA ALA A 92 -16.28 28.78 17.54
C ALA A 92 -16.20 28.22 18.97
N LEU A 93 -15.00 28.06 19.52
CA LEU A 93 -14.80 27.60 20.90
C LEU A 93 -15.32 28.60 21.94
N GLN A 94 -15.21 29.90 21.67
CA GLN A 94 -15.74 30.94 22.56
C GLN A 94 -17.25 31.04 22.56
N GLN A 95 -17.89 30.93 21.39
CA GLN A 95 -19.34 31.14 21.24
C GLN A 95 -20.15 29.88 21.45
N LEU A 96 -19.63 28.69 21.05
CA LEU A 96 -20.36 27.42 21.08
C LEU A 96 -19.91 26.49 22.21
N GLY A 97 -18.91 26.93 22.99
CA GLY A 97 -18.34 26.17 24.07
C GLY A 97 -17.16 25.27 23.65
N PHE A 98 -16.37 24.88 24.63
CA PHE A 98 -15.20 24.03 24.42
C PHE A 98 -15.63 22.59 24.14
N ASN A 99 -15.74 22.24 22.86
CA ASN A 99 -16.07 20.91 22.38
C ASN A 99 -15.16 20.52 21.23
N ILE A 100 -14.83 19.22 21.12
CA ILE A 100 -13.99 18.66 20.07
C ILE A 100 -14.56 18.94 18.67
N HIS A 101 -15.88 19.00 18.54
CA HIS A 101 -16.56 19.30 17.27
C HIS A 101 -16.16 20.68 16.70
N TRP A 102 -15.89 21.66 17.55
CA TRP A 102 -15.61 23.04 17.15
C TRP A 102 -14.14 23.40 17.06
N ILE A 103 -13.22 22.41 17.26
CA ILE A 103 -11.77 22.64 17.20
C ILE A 103 -11.33 23.18 15.85
N LEU A 104 -11.96 22.77 14.73
CA LEU A 104 -11.67 23.24 13.39
C LEU A 104 -12.61 24.35 12.92
N GLY A 105 -13.43 24.88 13.82
CA GLY A 105 -14.41 25.91 13.48
C GLY A 105 -15.63 25.38 12.75
N SER A 106 -16.40 26.29 12.11
CA SER A 106 -17.61 25.95 11.40
C SER A 106 -17.55 26.32 9.89
N GLY A 107 -18.25 25.52 9.09
CA GLY A 107 -18.34 25.71 7.65
C GLY A 107 -19.41 26.71 7.23
N ALA A 108 -19.63 26.79 5.90
CA ALA A 108 -20.61 27.71 5.29
C ALA A 108 -22.07 27.44 5.70
N SER A 109 -22.41 26.20 6.02
CA SER A 109 -23.75 25.81 6.50
C SER A 109 -23.87 25.85 8.02
N GLY A 110 -22.86 26.34 8.75
CA GLY A 110 -22.84 26.34 10.20
C GLY A 110 -22.53 24.98 10.84
N GLN A 111 -22.19 23.97 10.01
CA GLN A 111 -21.80 22.64 10.48
C GLN A 111 -20.39 22.66 11.07
N SER A 112 -20.11 21.70 11.97
CA SER A 112 -18.77 21.45 12.45
C SER A 112 -17.85 21.00 11.30
N THR A 113 -16.73 21.70 11.14
CA THR A 113 -15.72 21.31 10.12
C THR A 113 -15.03 20.00 10.51
N PHE A 114 -14.83 19.76 11.80
CA PHE A 114 -14.24 18.51 12.29
C PHE A 114 -15.10 17.30 11.93
N ASP A 115 -16.40 17.37 12.20
CA ASP A 115 -17.34 16.30 11.87
C ASP A 115 -17.42 16.08 10.36
N ALA A 116 -17.51 17.19 9.58
CA ALA A 116 -17.55 17.14 8.13
C ALA A 116 -16.35 16.41 7.51
N VAL A 117 -15.15 16.58 8.08
CA VAL A 117 -13.93 15.89 7.63
C VAL A 117 -14.05 14.38 7.83
N TRP A 118 -14.48 13.92 9.01
CA TRP A 118 -14.54 12.48 9.29
C TRP A 118 -15.68 11.78 8.53
N PHE A 119 -16.83 12.42 8.42
CA PHE A 119 -17.93 11.90 7.60
C PHE A 119 -17.59 11.89 6.10
N GLY A 120 -16.95 12.95 5.60
CA GLY A 120 -16.44 13.00 4.23
C GLY A 120 -15.36 11.97 3.94
N SER A 121 -14.43 11.78 4.88
CA SER A 121 -13.35 10.80 4.78
C SER A 121 -13.89 9.37 4.65
N ARG A 122 -14.95 9.02 5.38
CA ARG A 122 -15.59 7.70 5.28
C ARG A 122 -16.03 7.39 3.86
N ILE A 123 -16.68 8.34 3.20
CA ILE A 123 -17.17 8.19 1.81
C ILE A 123 -15.96 8.08 0.86
N SER A 124 -14.98 8.96 1.00
CA SER A 124 -13.80 9.02 0.13
C SER A 124 -12.94 7.76 0.23
N VAL A 125 -12.67 7.28 1.45
CA VAL A 125 -11.87 6.07 1.67
C VAL A 125 -12.60 4.83 1.17
N SER A 126 -13.92 4.74 1.41
CA SER A 126 -14.73 3.61 0.92
C SER A 126 -14.77 3.58 -0.61
N LEU A 127 -14.95 4.73 -1.25
CA LEU A 127 -14.93 4.85 -2.71
C LEU A 127 -13.55 4.48 -3.27
N ALA A 128 -12.47 4.99 -2.67
CA ALA A 128 -11.10 4.67 -3.09
C ALA A 128 -10.82 3.17 -2.98
N PHE A 129 -11.29 2.51 -1.93
CA PHE A 129 -11.13 1.07 -1.75
C PHE A 129 -11.88 0.26 -2.81
N ILE A 130 -13.12 0.63 -3.10
CA ILE A 130 -13.94 -0.01 -4.16
C ILE A 130 -13.26 0.18 -5.53
N CYS A 131 -12.83 1.40 -5.86
CA CYS A 131 -12.12 1.68 -7.10
C CYS A 131 -10.81 0.89 -7.21
N ALA A 132 -10.05 0.78 -6.12
CA ALA A 132 -8.82 0.00 -6.09
C ALA A 132 -9.09 -1.49 -6.36
N LEU A 133 -10.12 -2.08 -5.76
CA LEU A 133 -10.50 -3.46 -6.00
C LEU A 133 -10.90 -3.72 -7.46
N ILE A 134 -11.70 -2.82 -8.04
CA ILE A 134 -12.12 -2.93 -9.43
C ILE A 134 -10.90 -2.82 -10.35
N ASN A 135 -10.06 -1.82 -10.16
CA ASN A 135 -8.85 -1.60 -10.95
C ASN A 135 -7.87 -2.79 -10.86
N LEU A 136 -7.67 -3.32 -9.65
CA LEU A 136 -6.82 -4.49 -9.44
C LEU A 136 -7.38 -5.72 -10.17
N SER A 137 -8.68 -5.98 -10.04
CA SER A 137 -9.33 -7.11 -10.69
C SER A 137 -9.22 -7.04 -12.22
N ILE A 138 -9.56 -5.88 -12.79
CA ILE A 138 -9.44 -5.65 -14.23
C ILE A 138 -7.98 -5.73 -14.68
N GLY A 139 -7.06 -5.10 -13.93
CA GLY A 139 -5.63 -5.10 -14.24
C GLY A 139 -5.02 -6.51 -14.26
N VAL A 140 -5.37 -7.36 -13.29
CA VAL A 140 -4.90 -8.75 -13.25
C VAL A 140 -5.47 -9.55 -14.42
N ILE A 141 -6.76 -9.43 -14.73
CA ILE A 141 -7.39 -10.15 -15.83
C ILE A 141 -6.78 -9.72 -17.18
N VAL A 142 -6.79 -8.42 -17.46
CA VAL A 142 -6.27 -7.85 -18.72
C VAL A 142 -4.77 -8.13 -18.85
N GLY A 143 -3.99 -7.91 -17.78
CA GLY A 143 -2.55 -8.17 -17.78
C GLY A 143 -2.21 -9.63 -17.99
N SER A 144 -2.98 -10.55 -17.41
CA SER A 144 -2.79 -11.99 -17.63
C SER A 144 -3.08 -12.38 -19.07
N VAL A 145 -4.20 -11.94 -19.64
CA VAL A 145 -4.56 -12.22 -21.04
C VAL A 145 -3.52 -11.64 -21.99
N TRP A 146 -3.06 -10.43 -21.74
CA TRP A 146 -1.99 -9.79 -22.52
C TRP A 146 -0.69 -10.60 -22.46
N GLY A 147 -0.24 -10.97 -21.25
CA GLY A 147 1.03 -11.69 -21.07
C GLY A 147 1.04 -13.11 -21.63
N PHE A 148 -0.11 -13.79 -21.69
CA PHE A 148 -0.19 -15.17 -22.18
C PHE A 148 -0.47 -15.32 -23.69
N SER A 149 -0.99 -14.29 -24.35
CA SER A 149 -1.44 -14.38 -25.74
C SER A 149 -0.67 -13.46 -26.67
N LYS A 150 0.18 -14.03 -27.53
CA LYS A 150 0.93 -13.26 -28.56
C LYS A 150 0.04 -12.43 -29.49
N LYS A 151 -1.18 -12.91 -29.80
CA LYS A 151 -2.12 -12.17 -30.65
C LYS A 151 -2.67 -10.93 -29.94
N VAL A 152 -2.96 -11.07 -28.65
CA VAL A 152 -3.42 -9.96 -27.81
C VAL A 152 -2.29 -8.97 -27.58
N ASP A 153 -1.05 -9.44 -27.42
CA ASP A 153 0.12 -8.59 -27.24
C ASP A 153 0.31 -7.64 -28.42
N VAL A 154 0.31 -8.17 -29.66
CA VAL A 154 0.43 -7.34 -30.87
C VAL A 154 -0.67 -6.29 -30.96
N PHE A 155 -1.92 -6.69 -30.72
CA PHE A 155 -3.05 -5.76 -30.74
C PHE A 155 -2.93 -4.67 -29.66
N MET A 156 -2.58 -5.05 -28.43
CA MET A 156 -2.45 -4.12 -27.32
C MET A 156 -1.26 -3.16 -27.49
N MET A 157 -0.17 -3.61 -28.14
CA MET A 157 0.94 -2.73 -28.51
C MET A 157 0.51 -1.66 -29.51
N GLU A 158 -0.33 -1.99 -30.48
CA GLU A 158 -0.86 -1.00 -31.42
C GLU A 158 -1.76 0.02 -30.69
N VAL A 159 -2.66 -0.45 -29.81
CA VAL A 159 -3.50 0.43 -28.99
C VAL A 159 -2.64 1.35 -28.12
N TYR A 160 -1.62 0.82 -27.47
CA TYR A 160 -0.70 1.60 -26.65
C TYR A 160 0.01 2.69 -27.47
N ASN A 161 0.50 2.34 -28.66
CA ASN A 161 1.16 3.30 -29.56
C ASN A 161 0.22 4.41 -30.04
N ILE A 162 -1.05 4.08 -30.33
CA ILE A 162 -2.05 5.07 -30.71
C ILE A 162 -2.31 6.05 -29.56
N ILE A 163 -2.55 5.53 -28.36
CA ILE A 163 -2.81 6.36 -27.17
C ILE A 163 -1.60 7.21 -26.80
N GLY A 164 -0.39 6.62 -26.85
CA GLY A 164 0.85 7.32 -26.52
C GLY A 164 1.25 8.43 -27.50
N ASN A 165 0.74 8.40 -28.72
CA ASN A 165 1.00 9.42 -29.74
C ASN A 165 -0.03 10.58 -29.73
N ILE A 166 -1.05 10.52 -28.87
CA ILE A 166 -1.99 11.64 -28.71
C ILE A 166 -1.29 12.74 -27.89
N PRO A 167 -1.03 13.92 -28.46
CA PRO A 167 -0.46 15.03 -27.68
C PRO A 167 -1.48 15.52 -26.66
N TYR A 168 -1.07 15.68 -25.42
CA TYR A 168 -1.86 16.25 -24.32
C TYR A 168 -1.92 17.75 -24.42
#